data_d4a894f42ae5881544c1d2f9df3d7867
#
_entry.id   d4a894f42ae5881544c1d2f9df3d7867
#
_cell.length_a   1.000
_cell.length_b   1.000
_cell.length_c   1.000
_cell.angle_alpha   90.00
_cell.angle_beta   90.00
_cell.angle_gamma   90.00
#
_symmetry.space_group_name_H-M   'P 1'
#
loop_
_entity.id
_entity.type
_entity.pdbx_description
1 polymer ?
#
loop_
_entity_poly.entity_id
_entity_poly.type
_entity_poly.pdbx_seq_one_letter_code
_entity_poly.pdbx_strand_id
1 'polypeptide(L)' 'MVQQRDENLMLVAAVEQYAQKYGIPTIKSLMLFRQYEIAALIRQHYNALHTQPLEESFYFADDIIKRKQNGN' A
#
# COMPACT_ATOMS: atom_id res chain seq x y z
N MET A 1 -17.40 9.56 -2.07
CA MET A 1 -17.14 9.82 -0.65
C MET A 1 -16.79 8.57 0.10
N VAL A 2 -17.67 7.57 0.10
CA VAL A 2 -17.38 6.29 0.75
C VAL A 2 -16.17 5.62 0.10
N GLN A 3 -16.10 5.64 -1.23
CA GLN A 3 -15.00 5.05 -1.95
C GLN A 3 -13.66 5.70 -1.59
N GLN A 4 -13.61 7.02 -1.55
CA GLN A 4 -12.39 7.74 -1.21
C GLN A 4 -11.95 7.42 0.21
N ARG A 5 -12.91 7.32 1.13
CA ARG A 5 -12.63 6.98 2.51
C ARG A 5 -12.02 5.58 2.62
N ASP A 6 -12.58 4.63 1.85
CA ASP A 6 -12.07 3.26 1.86
C ASP A 6 -10.67 3.19 1.26
N GLU A 7 -10.40 3.96 0.21
CA GLU A 7 -9.08 4.04 -0.37
C GLU A 7 -8.06 4.55 0.63
N ASN A 8 -8.40 5.59 1.38
CA ASN A 8 -7.51 6.14 2.39
C ASN A 8 -7.25 5.12 3.50
N LEU A 9 -8.28 4.41 3.91
CA LEU A 9 -8.14 3.38 4.94
C LEU A 9 -7.23 2.26 4.47
N MET A 10 -7.40 1.82 3.22
CA MET A 10 -6.56 0.79 2.64
C MET A 10 -5.10 1.24 2.59
N LEU A 11 -4.87 2.49 2.20
CA LEU A 11 -3.52 3.03 2.11
C LEU A 11 -2.86 3.11 3.49
N VAL A 12 -3.58 3.64 4.47
CA VAL A 12 -3.04 3.77 5.82
C VAL A 12 -2.71 2.39 6.40
N ALA A 13 -3.61 1.43 6.23
CA ALA A 13 -3.38 0.07 6.72
C ALA A 13 -2.14 -0.55 6.07
N ALA A 14 -1.97 -0.37 4.76
CA ALA A 14 -0.82 -0.92 4.05
C ALA A 14 0.49 -0.28 4.51
N VAL A 15 0.50 1.05 4.70
CA VAL A 15 1.69 1.76 5.18
C VAL A 15 2.10 1.26 6.56
N GLU A 16 1.14 1.12 7.47
CA GLU A 16 1.42 0.68 8.82
C GLU A 16 1.90 -0.77 8.87
N GLN A 17 1.26 -1.65 8.11
CA GLN A 17 1.65 -3.05 8.09
C GLN A 17 3.04 -3.23 7.48
N TYR A 18 3.35 -2.45 6.45
CA TYR A 18 4.67 -2.49 5.84
C TYR A 18 5.74 -2.06 6.85
N ALA A 19 5.47 -0.99 7.58
CA ALA A 19 6.39 -0.50 8.61
C ALA A 19 6.64 -1.58 9.68
N GLN A 20 5.58 -2.24 10.12
CA GLN A 20 5.68 -3.28 11.14
C GLN A 20 6.46 -4.49 10.63
N LYS A 21 6.19 -4.91 9.39
CA LYS A 21 6.86 -6.09 8.84
C LYS A 21 8.36 -5.88 8.74
N TYR A 22 8.78 -4.72 8.31
CA TYR A 22 10.20 -4.47 8.06
C TYR A 22 10.90 -3.74 9.21
N GLY A 23 10.18 -3.49 10.30
CA GLY A 23 10.76 -2.85 11.47
C GLY A 23 11.28 -1.46 11.20
N ILE A 24 10.59 -0.68 10.38
CA ILE A 24 10.98 0.68 10.04
C ILE A 24 9.93 1.67 10.56
N PRO A 25 10.32 2.94 10.77
CA PRO A 25 9.35 3.95 11.17
C PRO A 25 8.27 4.14 10.12
N THR A 26 7.06 4.50 10.55
CA THR A 26 5.94 4.73 9.65
C THR A 26 6.28 5.76 8.58
N ILE A 27 7.01 6.82 8.94
CA ILE A 27 7.37 7.85 7.97
C ILE A 27 8.25 7.28 6.84
N LYS A 28 9.13 6.34 7.15
CA LYS A 28 9.96 5.70 6.14
C LYS A 28 9.12 4.85 5.20
N SER A 29 8.16 4.12 5.75
CA SER A 29 7.22 3.34 4.96
C SER A 29 6.43 4.27 4.02
N LEU A 30 5.92 5.37 4.55
CA LEU A 30 5.17 6.33 3.75
C LEU A 30 6.02 6.88 2.60
N MET A 31 7.29 7.17 2.87
CA MET A 31 8.20 7.68 1.85
C MET A 31 8.39 6.67 0.72
N LEU A 32 8.50 5.39 1.06
CA LEU A 32 8.60 4.33 0.05
C LEU A 32 7.32 4.25 -0.79
N PHE A 33 6.17 4.34 -0.15
CA PHE A 33 4.89 4.32 -0.85
C PHE A 33 4.78 5.50 -1.82
N ARG A 34 5.28 6.66 -1.43
CA ARG A 34 5.29 7.83 -2.30
C ARG A 34 6.29 7.65 -3.45
N GLN A 35 7.47 7.13 -3.15
CA GLN A 35 8.50 6.91 -4.16
C GLN A 35 8.01 6.00 -5.29
N TYR A 36 7.27 4.95 -4.96
CA TYR A 36 6.80 3.98 -5.94
C TYR A 36 5.35 4.21 -6.35
N GLU A 37 4.77 5.34 -5.95
CA GLU A 37 3.41 5.74 -6.33
C GLU A 37 2.37 4.68 -5.98
N ILE A 38 2.50 4.08 -4.82
CA ILE A 38 1.63 2.98 -4.38
C ILE A 38 0.19 3.45 -4.23
N ALA A 39 -0.02 4.69 -3.77
CA ALA A 39 -1.38 5.22 -3.59
C ALA A 39 -2.14 5.22 -4.92
N ALA A 40 -1.49 5.64 -6.00
CA ALA A 40 -2.12 5.65 -7.32
C ALA A 40 -2.45 4.23 -7.77
N LEU A 41 -1.54 3.29 -7.51
CA LEU A 41 -1.76 1.89 -7.90
C LEU A 41 -2.89 1.25 -7.10
N ILE A 42 -3.00 1.55 -5.82
CA ILE A 42 -4.12 1.07 -5.01
C ILE A 42 -5.44 1.62 -5.55
N ARG A 43 -5.48 2.90 -5.94
CA ARG A 43 -6.69 3.47 -6.52
C ARG A 43 -7.05 2.79 -7.84
N GLN A 44 -6.07 2.50 -8.69
CA GLN A 44 -6.32 1.82 -9.96
C GLN A 44 -6.90 0.43 -9.75
N HIS A 45 -6.52 -0.23 -8.67
CA HIS A 45 -6.97 -1.59 -8.37
C HIS A 45 -8.03 -1.64 -7.27
N TYR A 46 -8.66 -0.51 -7.01
CA TYR A 46 -9.62 -0.40 -5.92
C TYR A 46 -10.75 -1.44 -6.04
N ASN A 47 -11.28 -1.62 -7.25
CA ASN A 47 -12.41 -2.52 -7.45
C ASN A 47 -12.07 -3.97 -7.07
N ALA A 48 -10.83 -4.37 -7.27
CA ALA A 48 -10.38 -5.70 -6.86
C ALA A 48 -10.03 -5.75 -5.38
N LEU A 49 -9.37 -4.71 -4.88
CA LEU A 49 -8.86 -4.72 -3.51
C LEU A 49 -9.94 -4.50 -2.45
N HIS A 50 -10.97 -3.71 -2.76
CA HIS A 50 -11.96 -3.35 -1.74
C HIS A 50 -12.82 -4.54 -1.30
N THR A 51 -12.85 -5.62 -2.09
CA THR A 51 -13.59 -6.84 -1.73
C THR A 51 -12.73 -7.81 -0.94
N GLN A 52 -11.46 -7.49 -0.74
CA GLN A 52 -10.51 -8.33 -0.03
C GLN A 52 -10.30 -7.81 1.38
N PRO A 53 -9.74 -8.61 2.30
CA PRO A 53 -9.33 -8.10 3.61
C PRO A 53 -8.33 -6.96 3.45
N LEU A 54 -8.29 -6.05 4.43
CA LEU A 54 -7.41 -4.88 4.38
C LEU A 54 -5.94 -5.25 4.18
N GLU A 55 -5.51 -6.37 4.72
CA GLU A 55 -4.12 -6.82 4.59
C GLU A 55 -3.71 -7.11 3.16
N GLU A 56 -4.67 -7.33 2.26
CA GLU A 56 -4.35 -7.54 0.85
C GLU A 56 -3.75 -6.29 0.21
N SER A 57 -4.13 -5.12 0.69
CA SER A 57 -3.50 -3.87 0.22
C SER A 57 -2.03 -3.84 0.59
N PHE A 58 -1.67 -4.35 1.77
CA PHE A 58 -0.27 -4.47 2.17
C PHE A 58 0.48 -5.45 1.27
N TYR A 59 -0.08 -6.63 1.01
CA TYR A 59 0.60 -7.61 0.14
C TYR A 59 0.78 -7.06 -1.27
N PHE A 60 -0.21 -6.36 -1.78
CA PHE A 60 -0.14 -5.72 -3.08
C PHE A 60 1.01 -4.72 -3.12
N ALA A 61 1.09 -3.84 -2.12
CA ALA A 61 2.15 -2.84 -2.04
C ALA A 61 3.52 -3.48 -1.87
N ASP A 62 3.62 -4.47 -0.99
CA ASP A 62 4.87 -5.17 -0.72
C ASP A 62 5.43 -5.81 -1.98
N ASP A 63 4.57 -6.47 -2.75
CA ASP A 63 4.97 -7.10 -4.00
C ASP A 63 5.51 -6.10 -5.01
N ILE A 64 4.83 -4.97 -5.16
CA ILE A 64 5.24 -3.93 -6.09
C ILE A 64 6.60 -3.35 -5.69
N ILE A 65 6.77 -3.04 -4.41
CA ILE A 65 8.02 -2.46 -3.93
C ILE A 65 9.18 -3.44 -4.13
N LYS A 66 8.97 -4.72 -3.85
CA LYS A 66 10.00 -5.74 -4.08
C LYS A 66 10.41 -5.80 -5.54
N ARG A 67 9.45 -5.80 -6.45
CA ARG A 67 9.75 -5.83 -7.88
C ARG A 67 10.54 -4.61 -8.32
N LYS A 68 10.15 -3.44 -7.85
CA LYS A 68 10.82 -2.19 -8.21
C LYS A 68 12.24 -2.15 -7.66
N GLN A 69 12.42 -2.61 -6.43
CA GLN A 69 13.74 -2.65 -5.80
C GLN A 69 14.67 -3.65 -6.48
N ASN A 70 14.11 -4.68 -7.09
CA ASN A 70 14.89 -5.69 -7.83
C ASN A 70 15.10 -5.33 -9.29
N GLY A 71 14.73 -4.12 -9.70
CA GLY A 71 14.99 -3.64 -11.04
C GLY A 71 13.97 -4.06 -12.09
N ASN A 72 12.82 -4.50 -11.67
CA ASN A 72 11.76 -4.92 -12.62
C ASN A 72 10.72 -3.85 -12.83
#